data_15d708d13af0b430d9f0c469ae0efbcc
#
_entry.id   15d708d13af0b430d9f0c469ae0efbcc
#
_cell.length_a   1.000
_cell.length_b   1.000
_cell.length_c   1.000
_cell.angle_alpha   90.00
_cell.angle_beta   90.00
_cell.angle_gamma   90.00
#
_symmetry.space_group_name_H-M   'P 1'
#
loop_
_entity.id
_entity.type
_entity.pdbx_description
1 polymer ?
#
loop_
_entity_poly.entity_id
_entity_poly.type
_entity_poly.pdbx_seq_one_letter_code
_entity_poly.pdbx_strand_id
1 'polypeptide(L)'
;MKTQTPFAELSGGRLILAAFVIALSNFMVVLDTTIANVSVPHITGNLAVSSTQGTWVVTSYAVAEAICVPLTGWLAGRFGTVRVFIFGLIGFTIFSFLCGLANSLGMLVFFRIGQGLCGGPLMPLSQTLLMRIFPQEKHAQAMGLWAMTTVVGPILGPILGGLISDNLSWHWIFFINLPVGIICVLAAMRLLRVAETETISLRIDTVGLGLLILWIGALQLMLDLGHERDWFNSTSIIVLALTAAIGFVVFLIWELTDKHPVVDVKVFRHRGFAISVLALSLGFGAFFGSIVLIPQWLQMNLSYTATWAGYLTATMGFGSLTMSPIVAKLSTKHDPRALASFGLILLGAVTLMRAFWTTDADFMALAWPQILQGFAVPFFFIPLSNIALGSVLQQEIASAAGLMNFLRTMAGAIGASIAVTVWDDHAKVARSEMVSNLHTIEVQNTLLQNGFTADSTLGIISNLVDKEAITMSANHVFLLFAMVFVFAGLVIWLCPKPKQVSGMPSH
;
A
#
# COMPACT_ATOMS: atom_id res chain seq x y z
N MET A 1 14.78 -16.82 -35.67
CA MET A 1 14.76 -17.31 -34.30
C MET A 1 16.14 -17.10 -33.73
N LYS A 2 16.39 -15.94 -33.07
CA LYS A 2 17.63 -15.75 -32.29
C LYS A 2 17.42 -16.48 -30.96
N THR A 3 18.26 -17.48 -30.72
CA THR A 3 18.34 -18.18 -29.44
C THR A 3 18.46 -17.15 -28.32
N GLN A 4 17.46 -17.12 -27.44
CA GLN A 4 17.50 -16.32 -26.23
C GLN A 4 18.76 -16.72 -25.46
N THR A 5 19.63 -15.74 -25.20
CA THR A 5 20.76 -15.94 -24.31
C THR A 5 20.23 -16.44 -22.96
N PRO A 6 20.73 -17.57 -22.43
CA PRO A 6 20.32 -18.03 -21.11
C PRO A 6 20.61 -16.92 -20.10
N PHE A 7 19.64 -16.71 -19.18
CA PHE A 7 19.84 -15.76 -18.09
C PHE A 7 21.21 -15.94 -17.47
N ALA A 8 21.94 -14.86 -17.27
CA ALA A 8 23.14 -14.89 -16.45
C ALA A 8 22.68 -15.16 -15.00
N GLU A 9 22.58 -16.44 -14.66
CA GLU A 9 22.15 -16.87 -13.33
C GLU A 9 23.19 -16.41 -12.32
N LEU A 10 22.77 -15.45 -11.49
CA LEU A 10 23.51 -15.19 -10.26
C LEU A 10 23.36 -16.42 -9.38
N SER A 11 24.47 -16.95 -8.88
CA SER A 11 24.46 -18.16 -8.05
C SER A 11 25.07 -17.89 -6.66
N GLY A 12 24.70 -18.70 -5.69
CA GLY A 12 25.27 -18.68 -4.36
C GLY A 12 25.11 -17.34 -3.64
N GLY A 13 26.17 -16.88 -2.97
CA GLY A 13 26.15 -15.65 -2.16
C GLY A 13 25.85 -14.37 -2.96
N ARG A 14 26.23 -14.32 -4.25
CA ARG A 14 25.92 -13.15 -5.11
C ARG A 14 24.43 -13.01 -5.38
N LEU A 15 23.70 -14.11 -5.57
CA LEU A 15 22.24 -14.09 -5.74
C LEU A 15 21.57 -13.59 -4.46
N ILE A 16 21.98 -14.09 -3.29
CA ILE A 16 21.41 -13.67 -2.01
C ILE A 16 21.67 -12.19 -1.76
N LEU A 17 22.88 -11.71 -2.03
CA LEU A 17 23.22 -10.30 -1.85
C LEU A 17 22.45 -9.39 -2.82
N ALA A 18 22.32 -9.78 -4.09
CA ALA A 18 21.52 -9.05 -5.08
C ALA A 18 20.05 -8.99 -4.67
N ALA A 19 19.48 -10.11 -4.22
CA ALA A 19 18.11 -10.19 -3.74
C ALA A 19 17.90 -9.31 -2.50
N PHE A 20 18.84 -9.31 -1.57
CA PHE A 20 18.79 -8.45 -0.38
C PHE A 20 18.83 -6.97 -0.75
N VAL A 21 19.70 -6.56 -1.66
CA VAL A 21 19.80 -5.17 -2.15
C VAL A 21 18.49 -4.72 -2.79
N ILE A 22 17.88 -5.55 -3.65
CA ILE A 22 16.59 -5.25 -4.28
C ILE A 22 15.48 -5.14 -3.21
N ALA A 23 15.44 -6.07 -2.28
CA ALA A 23 14.46 -6.09 -1.18
C ALA A 23 14.62 -4.87 -0.26
N LEU A 24 15.86 -4.51 0.09
CA LEU A 24 16.17 -3.34 0.91
C LEU A 24 15.79 -2.03 0.21
N SER A 25 15.99 -1.95 -1.11
CA SER A 25 15.55 -0.80 -1.91
C SER A 25 14.02 -0.65 -1.90
N ASN A 26 13.30 -1.76 -2.03
CA ASN A 26 11.84 -1.75 -1.93
C ASN A 26 11.37 -1.35 -0.52
N PHE A 27 11.99 -1.90 0.51
CA PHE A 27 11.71 -1.55 1.91
C PHE A 27 11.92 -0.06 2.17
N MET A 28 13.01 0.54 1.67
CA MET A 28 13.30 1.96 1.82
C MET A 28 12.17 2.84 1.26
N VAL A 29 11.66 2.52 0.07
CA VAL A 29 10.55 3.27 -0.55
C VAL A 29 9.26 3.13 0.28
N VAL A 30 8.91 1.91 0.70
CA VAL A 30 7.71 1.66 1.50
C VAL A 30 7.80 2.29 2.89
N LEU A 31 9.00 2.27 3.49
CA LEU A 31 9.25 2.94 4.76
C LEU A 31 9.06 4.45 4.66
N ASP A 32 9.61 5.08 3.60
CA ASP A 32 9.54 6.53 3.39
C ASP A 32 8.09 7.04 3.31
N THR A 33 7.20 6.29 2.63
CA THR A 33 5.79 6.66 2.53
C THR A 33 5.09 6.62 3.89
N THR A 34 5.39 5.65 4.71
CA THR A 34 4.71 5.42 6.00
C THR A 34 5.27 6.26 7.13
N ILE A 35 6.58 6.49 7.13
CA ILE A 35 7.26 7.32 8.14
C ILE A 35 6.87 8.80 8.02
N ALA A 36 6.69 9.30 6.79
CA ALA A 36 6.26 10.67 6.53
C ALA A 36 4.86 10.96 7.09
N ASN A 37 3.91 10.01 6.95
CA ASN A 37 2.53 10.16 7.42
C ASN A 37 2.44 10.51 8.92
N VAL A 38 3.24 9.83 9.74
CA VAL A 38 3.24 10.04 11.20
C VAL A 38 3.91 11.35 11.61
N SER A 39 4.82 11.83 10.78
CA SER A 39 5.60 13.04 11.05
C SER A 39 4.92 14.34 10.60
N VAL A 40 3.77 14.27 9.89
CA VAL A 40 3.03 15.46 9.40
C VAL A 40 2.77 16.48 10.53
N PRO A 41 2.29 16.11 11.74
CA PRO A 41 2.06 17.09 12.81
C PRO A 41 3.33 17.87 13.23
N HIS A 42 4.48 17.18 13.29
CA HIS A 42 5.77 17.80 13.59
C HIS A 42 6.24 18.75 12.48
N ILE A 43 6.03 18.34 11.20
CA ILE A 43 6.35 19.15 10.02
C ILE A 43 5.50 20.42 10.01
N THR A 44 4.18 20.30 10.21
CA THR A 44 3.26 21.45 10.21
C THR A 44 3.54 22.41 11.34
N GLY A 45 3.81 21.91 12.54
CA GLY A 45 4.19 22.73 13.68
C GLY A 45 5.50 23.48 13.46
N ASN A 46 6.52 22.83 12.91
CA ASN A 46 7.83 23.43 12.67
C ASN A 46 7.80 24.47 11.52
N LEU A 47 7.06 24.18 10.43
CA LEU A 47 6.93 25.08 9.29
C LEU A 47 5.84 26.16 9.48
N ALA A 48 5.15 26.18 10.63
CA ALA A 48 4.07 27.11 10.98
C ALA A 48 2.95 27.14 9.90
N VAL A 49 2.53 25.95 9.41
CA VAL A 49 1.47 25.78 8.42
C VAL A 49 0.29 25.01 9.01
N SER A 50 -0.90 25.11 8.39
CA SER A 50 -2.08 24.37 8.85
C SER A 50 -1.94 22.86 8.62
N SER A 51 -2.68 22.06 9.40
CA SER A 51 -2.72 20.61 9.25
C SER A 51 -3.15 20.21 7.84
N THR A 52 -4.14 20.92 7.25
CA THR A 52 -4.59 20.70 5.87
C THR A 52 -3.49 20.97 4.83
N GLN A 53 -2.64 21.97 5.08
CA GLN A 53 -1.48 22.21 4.22
C GLN A 53 -0.41 21.14 4.39
N GLY A 54 -0.27 20.59 5.59
CA GLY A 54 0.69 19.52 5.87
C GLY A 54 0.41 18.21 5.12
N THR A 55 -0.87 17.93 4.81
CA THR A 55 -1.21 16.74 4.02
C THR A 55 -0.57 16.74 2.64
N TRP A 56 -0.28 17.92 2.06
CA TRP A 56 0.40 18.03 0.78
C TRP A 56 1.78 17.37 0.73
N VAL A 57 2.45 17.21 1.88
CA VAL A 57 3.73 16.48 1.97
C VAL A 57 3.57 15.02 1.57
N VAL A 58 2.45 14.41 1.94
CA VAL A 58 2.13 13.01 1.62
C VAL A 58 1.50 12.89 0.25
N THR A 59 0.47 13.71 -0.02
CA THR A 59 -0.29 13.69 -1.26
C THR A 59 0.58 13.95 -2.49
N SER A 60 1.50 14.92 -2.43
CA SER A 60 2.37 15.25 -3.56
C SER A 60 3.29 14.08 -3.96
N TYR A 61 3.81 13.35 -2.99
CA TYR A 61 4.57 12.13 -3.23
C TYR A 61 3.68 11.04 -3.83
N ALA A 62 2.52 10.77 -3.22
CA ALA A 62 1.61 9.71 -3.65
C ALA A 62 1.08 9.93 -5.09
N VAL A 63 0.72 11.17 -5.44
CA VAL A 63 0.32 11.53 -6.82
C VAL A 63 1.45 11.27 -7.80
N ALA A 64 2.66 11.75 -7.50
CA ALA A 64 3.83 11.58 -8.36
C ALA A 64 4.22 10.11 -8.54
N GLU A 65 4.20 9.34 -7.44
CA GLU A 65 4.42 7.90 -7.45
C GLU A 65 3.36 7.19 -8.31
N ALA A 66 2.07 7.46 -8.08
CA ALA A 66 0.97 6.84 -8.79
C ALA A 66 1.01 7.07 -10.30
N ILE A 67 1.48 8.24 -10.75
CA ILE A 67 1.68 8.54 -12.16
C ILE A 67 2.85 7.73 -12.74
N CYS A 68 3.93 7.55 -11.97
CA CYS A 68 5.15 6.93 -12.48
C CYS A 68 5.12 5.39 -12.46
N VAL A 69 4.37 4.78 -11.55
CA VAL A 69 4.26 3.32 -11.42
C VAL A 69 3.82 2.62 -12.71
N PRO A 70 2.73 3.04 -13.40
CA PRO A 70 2.31 2.37 -14.64
C PRO A 70 3.26 2.58 -15.81
N LEU A 71 4.10 3.64 -15.77
CA LEU A 71 5.12 3.89 -16.79
C LEU A 71 6.32 2.95 -16.72
N THR A 72 6.42 2.14 -15.69
CA THR A 72 7.60 1.30 -15.41
C THR A 72 7.96 0.39 -16.59
N GLY A 73 6.95 -0.19 -17.26
CA GLY A 73 7.17 -1.05 -18.42
C GLY A 73 7.80 -0.31 -19.58
N TRP A 74 7.28 0.87 -19.89
CA TRP A 74 7.81 1.73 -20.95
C TRP A 74 9.24 2.21 -20.62
N LEU A 75 9.46 2.68 -19.38
CA LEU A 75 10.79 3.08 -18.91
C LEU A 75 11.81 1.96 -19.02
N ALA A 76 11.45 0.76 -18.55
CA ALA A 76 12.31 -0.43 -18.60
C ALA A 76 12.60 -0.86 -20.05
N GLY A 77 11.61 -0.82 -20.92
CA GLY A 77 11.79 -1.14 -22.35
C GLY A 77 12.68 -0.15 -23.08
N ARG A 78 12.58 1.15 -22.78
CA ARG A 78 13.34 2.19 -23.44
C ARG A 78 14.77 2.35 -22.92
N PHE A 79 14.97 2.29 -21.62
CA PHE A 79 16.26 2.61 -20.97
C PHE A 79 16.97 1.39 -20.37
N GLY A 80 16.27 0.26 -20.25
CA GLY A 80 16.76 -0.94 -19.60
C GLY A 80 16.31 -1.01 -18.13
N THR A 81 15.98 -2.22 -17.69
CA THR A 81 15.40 -2.47 -16.35
C THR A 81 16.36 -2.06 -15.23
N VAL A 82 17.63 -2.47 -15.31
CA VAL A 82 18.63 -2.19 -14.27
C VAL A 82 19.00 -0.71 -14.23
N ARG A 83 19.15 -0.09 -15.40
CA ARG A 83 19.47 1.35 -15.47
C ARG A 83 18.35 2.19 -14.85
N VAL A 84 17.09 1.93 -15.21
CA VAL A 84 15.95 2.66 -14.61
C VAL A 84 15.89 2.44 -13.10
N PHE A 85 16.14 1.24 -12.62
CA PHE A 85 16.20 0.94 -11.19
C PHE A 85 17.30 1.75 -10.48
N ILE A 86 18.52 1.77 -11.03
CA ILE A 86 19.66 2.52 -10.46
C ILE A 86 19.40 4.03 -10.49
N PHE A 87 18.91 4.58 -11.61
CA PHE A 87 18.57 6.00 -11.71
C PHE A 87 17.44 6.39 -10.77
N GLY A 88 16.43 5.52 -10.62
CA GLY A 88 15.36 5.70 -9.64
C GLY A 88 15.91 5.76 -8.21
N LEU A 89 16.81 4.84 -7.83
CA LEU A 89 17.45 4.84 -6.51
C LEU A 89 18.31 6.10 -6.27
N ILE A 90 19.08 6.52 -7.26
CA ILE A 90 19.91 7.73 -7.16
C ILE A 90 18.99 8.95 -6.98
N GLY A 91 18.00 9.12 -7.85
CA GLY A 91 17.05 10.24 -7.79
C GLY A 91 16.27 10.25 -6.48
N PHE A 92 15.73 9.10 -6.04
CA PHE A 92 15.02 8.96 -4.77
C PHE A 92 15.91 9.39 -3.59
N THR A 93 17.16 8.94 -3.56
CA THR A 93 18.11 9.27 -2.48
C THR A 93 18.46 10.77 -2.49
N ILE A 94 18.68 11.37 -3.66
CA ILE A 94 18.95 12.80 -3.80
C ILE A 94 17.75 13.62 -3.34
N PHE A 95 16.55 13.30 -3.83
CA PHE A 95 15.34 14.04 -3.43
C PHE A 95 14.99 13.81 -1.96
N SER A 96 15.27 12.65 -1.38
CA SER A 96 15.16 12.42 0.06
C SER A 96 16.10 13.34 0.85
N PHE A 97 17.36 13.46 0.42
CA PHE A 97 18.30 14.42 1.01
C PHE A 97 17.78 15.86 0.94
N LEU A 98 17.28 16.27 -0.22
CA LEU A 98 16.71 17.60 -0.42
C LEU A 98 15.45 17.84 0.43
N CYS A 99 14.59 16.84 0.61
CA CYS A 99 13.46 16.92 1.55
C CYS A 99 13.94 17.18 2.99
N GLY A 100 15.03 16.52 3.41
CA GLY A 100 15.64 16.75 4.71
C GLY A 100 16.29 18.14 4.88
N LEU A 101 16.52 18.88 3.79
CA LEU A 101 17.05 20.26 3.81
C LEU A 101 15.95 21.32 3.61
N ALA A 102 14.68 20.89 3.41
CA ALA A 102 13.60 21.83 3.15
C ALA A 102 13.29 22.71 4.36
N ASN A 103 13.18 24.00 4.14
CA ASN A 103 12.85 25.01 5.16
C ASN A 103 11.51 25.70 4.90
N SER A 104 10.76 25.25 3.92
CA SER A 104 9.40 25.73 3.62
C SER A 104 8.55 24.58 3.06
N LEU A 105 7.24 24.67 3.23
CA LEU A 105 6.29 23.71 2.68
C LEU A 105 6.40 23.56 1.17
N GLY A 106 6.48 24.68 0.44
CA GLY A 106 6.59 24.67 -1.04
C GLY A 106 7.84 23.93 -1.52
N MET A 107 8.99 24.15 -0.84
CA MET A 107 10.24 23.45 -1.15
C MET A 107 10.12 21.95 -0.85
N LEU A 108 9.52 21.59 0.27
CA LEU A 108 9.31 20.19 0.66
C LEU A 108 8.39 19.47 -0.33
N VAL A 109 7.26 20.08 -0.71
CA VAL A 109 6.31 19.55 -1.70
C VAL A 109 6.99 19.35 -3.06
N PHE A 110 7.77 20.32 -3.52
CA PHE A 110 8.50 20.19 -4.78
C PHE A 110 9.48 19.01 -4.77
N PHE A 111 10.23 18.83 -3.68
CA PHE A 111 11.16 17.71 -3.55
C PHE A 111 10.42 16.37 -3.38
N ARG A 112 9.27 16.35 -2.70
CA ARG A 112 8.42 15.17 -2.58
C ARG A 112 7.87 14.71 -3.94
N ILE A 113 7.50 15.63 -4.82
CA ILE A 113 7.14 15.28 -6.20
C ILE A 113 8.31 14.60 -6.91
N GLY A 114 9.51 15.19 -6.84
CA GLY A 114 10.71 14.59 -7.44
C GLY A 114 11.03 13.20 -6.85
N GLN A 115 10.89 13.04 -5.54
CA GLN A 115 11.10 11.78 -4.85
C GLN A 115 10.08 10.71 -5.30
N GLY A 116 8.79 11.08 -5.43
CA GLY A 116 7.73 10.18 -5.90
C GLY A 116 7.93 9.74 -7.36
N LEU A 117 8.32 10.66 -8.25
CA LEU A 117 8.63 10.33 -9.65
C LEU A 117 9.79 9.32 -9.76
N CYS A 118 10.82 9.46 -8.93
CA CYS A 118 11.96 8.55 -8.92
C CYS A 118 11.66 7.24 -8.18
N GLY A 119 10.84 7.29 -7.13
CA GLY A 119 10.44 6.15 -6.29
C GLY A 119 9.44 5.21 -6.97
N GLY A 120 8.50 5.76 -7.74
CA GLY A 120 7.41 5.01 -8.35
C GLY A 120 7.84 3.74 -9.10
N PRO A 121 8.83 3.79 -9.98
CA PRO A 121 9.27 2.60 -10.70
C PRO A 121 10.02 1.57 -9.83
N LEU A 122 10.53 1.94 -8.66
CA LEU A 122 11.39 1.07 -7.85
C LEU A 122 10.67 -0.19 -7.36
N MET A 123 9.41 -0.05 -6.94
CA MET A 123 8.62 -1.16 -6.44
C MET A 123 8.34 -2.23 -7.52
N PRO A 124 7.78 -1.90 -8.70
CA PRO A 124 7.58 -2.89 -9.76
C PRO A 124 8.88 -3.38 -10.39
N LEU A 125 9.93 -2.55 -10.48
CA LEU A 125 11.23 -3.00 -10.97
C LEU A 125 11.91 -3.96 -9.99
N SER A 126 11.73 -3.78 -8.69
CA SER A 126 12.24 -4.73 -7.71
C SER A 126 11.63 -6.12 -7.89
N GLN A 127 10.32 -6.21 -8.14
CA GLN A 127 9.66 -7.48 -8.49
C GLN A 127 10.21 -8.06 -9.79
N THR A 128 10.29 -7.24 -10.84
CA THR A 128 10.82 -7.65 -12.15
C THR A 128 12.24 -8.17 -12.05
N LEU A 129 13.12 -7.49 -11.33
CA LEU A 129 14.52 -7.89 -11.13
C LEU A 129 14.62 -9.18 -10.33
N LEU A 130 13.83 -9.34 -9.25
CA LEU A 130 13.79 -10.58 -8.49
C LEU A 130 13.35 -11.77 -9.36
N MET A 131 12.31 -11.60 -10.17
CA MET A 131 11.84 -12.63 -11.10
C MET A 131 12.88 -12.96 -12.19
N ARG A 132 13.79 -12.04 -12.50
CA ARG A 132 14.85 -12.25 -13.52
C ARG A 132 16.11 -12.90 -12.96
N ILE A 133 16.50 -12.60 -11.74
CA ILE A 133 17.74 -13.16 -11.14
C ILE A 133 17.51 -14.52 -10.49
N PHE A 134 16.25 -14.86 -10.13
CA PHE A 134 15.94 -16.17 -9.56
C PHE A 134 15.50 -17.15 -10.65
N PRO A 135 15.89 -18.44 -10.56
CA PRO A 135 15.36 -19.47 -11.41
C PRO A 135 13.85 -19.66 -11.18
N GLN A 136 13.13 -20.12 -12.19
CA GLN A 136 11.67 -20.17 -12.19
C GLN A 136 11.09 -20.96 -11.01
N GLU A 137 11.77 -22.04 -10.59
CA GLU A 137 11.38 -22.87 -9.44
C GLU A 137 11.42 -22.11 -8.11
N LYS A 138 12.18 -21.01 -8.05
CA LYS A 138 12.39 -20.18 -6.85
C LYS A 138 11.66 -18.84 -6.90
N HIS A 139 10.84 -18.58 -7.92
CA HIS A 139 10.08 -17.32 -8.03
C HIS A 139 9.19 -17.05 -6.81
N ALA A 140 8.56 -18.11 -6.25
CA ALA A 140 7.78 -17.97 -5.02
C ALA A 140 8.63 -17.48 -3.82
N GLN A 141 9.90 -17.92 -3.73
CA GLN A 141 10.82 -17.45 -2.69
C GLN A 141 11.21 -15.97 -2.90
N ALA A 142 11.46 -15.59 -4.16
CA ALA A 142 11.75 -14.22 -4.54
C ALA A 142 10.57 -13.28 -4.18
N MET A 143 9.33 -13.69 -4.51
CA MET A 143 8.14 -12.94 -4.16
C MET A 143 7.86 -12.94 -2.65
N GLY A 144 8.22 -14.00 -1.94
CA GLY A 144 8.17 -14.04 -0.48
C GLY A 144 9.08 -13.00 0.16
N LEU A 145 10.33 -12.88 -0.30
CA LEU A 145 11.27 -11.86 0.15
C LEU A 145 10.74 -10.44 -0.14
N TRP A 146 10.20 -10.23 -1.32
CA TRP A 146 9.60 -8.95 -1.70
C TRP A 146 8.39 -8.59 -0.83
N ALA A 147 7.49 -9.55 -0.60
CA ALA A 147 6.29 -9.37 0.24
C ALA A 147 6.64 -9.01 1.67
N MET A 148 7.71 -9.62 2.24
CA MET A 148 8.19 -9.25 3.58
C MET A 148 8.51 -7.77 3.68
N THR A 149 9.24 -7.21 2.72
CA THR A 149 9.62 -5.79 2.75
C THR A 149 8.42 -4.86 2.62
N THR A 150 7.41 -5.25 1.83
CA THR A 150 6.17 -4.49 1.65
C THR A 150 5.31 -4.47 2.92
N VAL A 151 5.35 -5.53 3.74
CA VAL A 151 4.59 -5.60 4.99
C VAL A 151 5.33 -4.96 6.15
N VAL A 152 6.65 -5.14 6.23
CA VAL A 152 7.48 -4.62 7.34
C VAL A 152 7.58 -3.09 7.29
N GLY A 153 7.58 -2.47 6.09
CA GLY A 153 7.63 -1.02 5.94
C GLY A 153 6.53 -0.27 6.70
N PRO A 154 5.24 -0.56 6.45
CA PRO A 154 4.13 0.06 7.17
C PRO A 154 4.13 -0.17 8.68
N ILE A 155 4.79 -1.21 9.17
CA ILE A 155 4.92 -1.51 10.59
C ILE A 155 6.01 -0.66 11.24
N LEU A 156 7.19 -0.61 10.61
CA LEU A 156 8.33 0.14 11.14
C LEU A 156 8.19 1.64 10.92
N GLY A 157 7.45 2.08 9.91
CA GLY A 157 7.25 3.49 9.58
C GLY A 157 6.75 4.32 10.76
N PRO A 158 5.59 4.00 11.34
CA PRO A 158 5.07 4.73 12.50
C PRO A 158 6.00 4.69 13.72
N ILE A 159 6.63 3.56 14.00
CA ILE A 159 7.55 3.40 15.13
C ILE A 159 8.79 4.30 14.95
N LEU A 160 9.46 4.17 13.82
CA LEU A 160 10.66 4.98 13.52
C LEU A 160 10.29 6.46 13.33
N GLY A 161 9.15 6.76 12.70
CA GLY A 161 8.67 8.11 12.50
C GLY A 161 8.41 8.83 13.82
N GLY A 162 7.70 8.18 14.75
CA GLY A 162 7.47 8.71 16.09
C GLY A 162 8.78 8.90 16.85
N LEU A 163 9.62 7.84 16.94
CA LEU A 163 10.90 7.92 17.65
C LEU A 163 11.84 9.01 17.11
N ILE A 164 11.92 9.16 15.79
CA ILE A 164 12.77 10.15 15.14
C ILE A 164 12.21 11.57 15.34
N SER A 165 10.91 11.75 15.11
CA SER A 165 10.28 13.08 15.19
C SER A 165 10.22 13.63 16.63
N ASP A 166 10.01 12.74 17.62
CA ASP A 166 9.92 13.10 19.02
C ASP A 166 11.30 13.40 19.66
N ASN A 167 12.35 12.65 19.27
CA ASN A 167 13.65 12.71 19.94
C ASN A 167 14.74 13.48 19.16
N LEU A 168 14.58 13.64 17.85
CA LEU A 168 15.56 14.33 16.99
C LEU A 168 14.90 15.53 16.30
N SER A 169 14.53 15.35 15.05
CA SER A 169 13.83 16.34 14.22
C SER A 169 13.20 15.59 13.04
N TRP A 170 12.04 16.08 12.57
CA TRP A 170 11.36 15.49 11.41
C TRP A 170 12.25 15.40 10.14
N HIS A 171 13.28 16.24 9.99
CA HIS A 171 14.22 16.18 8.87
C HIS A 171 14.93 14.81 8.75
N TRP A 172 15.18 14.17 9.91
CA TRP A 172 15.88 12.88 9.95
C TRP A 172 15.07 11.72 9.37
N ILE A 173 13.73 11.84 9.25
CA ILE A 173 12.93 10.81 8.56
C ILE A 173 13.32 10.67 7.08
N PHE A 174 13.84 11.74 6.49
CA PHE A 174 14.35 11.75 5.13
C PHE A 174 15.84 11.38 5.08
N PHE A 175 16.63 11.83 6.03
CA PHE A 175 18.06 11.51 6.06
C PHE A 175 18.35 10.04 6.32
N ILE A 176 17.49 9.29 6.98
CA ILE A 176 17.64 7.84 7.21
C ILE A 176 17.74 7.06 5.88
N ASN A 177 17.17 7.58 4.79
CA ASN A 177 17.22 6.96 3.48
C ASN A 177 18.60 7.09 2.80
N LEU A 178 19.45 8.04 3.21
CA LEU A 178 20.73 8.30 2.54
C LEU A 178 21.73 7.14 2.67
N PRO A 179 22.06 6.66 3.88
CA PRO A 179 23.01 5.57 4.00
C PRO A 179 22.52 4.31 3.29
N VAL A 180 21.21 4.01 3.41
CA VAL A 180 20.58 2.85 2.76
C VAL A 180 20.64 3.00 1.24
N GLY A 181 20.23 4.16 0.72
CA GLY A 181 20.21 4.46 -0.72
C GLY A 181 21.59 4.38 -1.35
N ILE A 182 22.61 4.98 -0.71
CA ILE A 182 24.00 4.92 -1.19
C ILE A 182 24.50 3.47 -1.27
N ILE A 183 24.29 2.67 -0.23
CA ILE A 183 24.67 1.24 -0.21
C ILE A 183 23.94 0.49 -1.32
N CYS A 184 22.63 0.70 -1.47
CA CYS A 184 21.82 0.04 -2.51
C CYS A 184 22.29 0.42 -3.91
N VAL A 185 22.56 1.70 -4.18
CA VAL A 185 23.07 2.18 -5.49
C VAL A 185 24.40 1.51 -5.84
N LEU A 186 25.39 1.56 -4.92
CA LEU A 186 26.70 0.99 -5.15
C LEU A 186 26.66 -0.53 -5.37
N ALA A 187 25.85 -1.22 -4.58
CA ALA A 187 25.66 -2.66 -4.71
C ALA A 187 24.89 -3.03 -5.99
N ALA A 188 23.83 -2.31 -6.33
CA ALA A 188 23.07 -2.52 -7.55
C ALA A 188 23.93 -2.34 -8.80
N MET A 189 24.74 -1.27 -8.86
CA MET A 189 25.68 -1.04 -9.98
C MET A 189 26.67 -2.18 -10.19
N ARG A 190 27.08 -2.88 -9.12
CA ARG A 190 28.03 -4.00 -9.21
C ARG A 190 27.37 -5.35 -9.48
N LEU A 191 26.21 -5.60 -8.88
CA LEU A 191 25.60 -6.93 -8.86
C LEU A 191 24.55 -7.12 -9.97
N LEU A 192 23.80 -6.08 -10.34
CA LEU A 192 22.63 -6.23 -11.20
C LEU A 192 22.92 -6.05 -12.69
N ARG A 193 24.15 -5.63 -13.10
CA ARG A 193 24.49 -5.43 -14.53
C ARG A 193 24.20 -6.62 -15.41
N VAL A 194 24.32 -7.84 -14.89
CA VAL A 194 24.05 -9.10 -15.61
C VAL A 194 22.56 -9.31 -15.90
N ALA A 195 21.67 -8.64 -15.17
CA ALA A 195 20.21 -8.72 -15.32
C ALA A 195 19.64 -7.62 -16.24
N GLU A 196 20.49 -6.85 -16.92
CA GLU A 196 20.04 -5.77 -17.81
C GLU A 196 19.23 -6.30 -18.99
N THR A 197 18.26 -5.51 -19.44
CA THR A 197 17.38 -5.82 -20.56
C THR A 197 17.87 -5.17 -21.84
N GLU A 198 17.59 -5.80 -23.00
CA GLU A 198 17.72 -5.14 -24.29
C GLU A 198 16.79 -3.93 -24.35
N THR A 199 17.27 -2.83 -24.86
CA THR A 199 16.52 -1.59 -25.01
C THR A 199 15.89 -1.53 -26.41
N ILE A 200 14.64 -1.08 -26.46
CA ILE A 200 13.88 -0.88 -27.69
C ILE A 200 13.67 0.63 -27.86
N SER A 201 13.88 1.15 -29.07
CA SER A 201 13.60 2.55 -29.36
C SER A 201 12.07 2.80 -29.41
N LEU A 202 11.48 2.98 -28.25
CA LEU A 202 10.07 3.32 -28.12
C LEU A 202 9.87 4.82 -28.27
N ARG A 203 8.89 5.24 -29.06
CA ARG A 203 8.46 6.64 -29.12
C ARG A 203 7.73 7.01 -27.83
N ILE A 204 7.86 8.28 -27.43
CA ILE A 204 7.10 8.81 -26.28
C ILE A 204 5.70 9.14 -26.78
N ASP A 205 4.69 8.50 -26.24
CA ASP A 205 3.30 8.91 -26.39
C ASP A 205 2.99 10.04 -25.40
N THR A 206 3.10 11.26 -25.89
CA THR A 206 2.86 12.47 -25.09
C THR A 206 1.39 12.66 -24.74
N VAL A 207 0.47 12.14 -25.58
CA VAL A 207 -0.97 12.24 -25.34
C VAL A 207 -1.37 11.26 -24.24
N GLY A 208 -0.98 9.98 -24.36
CA GLY A 208 -1.24 8.98 -23.32
C GLY A 208 -0.64 9.38 -21.97
N LEU A 209 0.59 9.93 -21.96
CA LEU A 209 1.22 10.46 -20.74
C LEU A 209 0.44 11.64 -20.15
N GLY A 210 -0.01 12.58 -20.97
CA GLY A 210 -0.81 13.72 -20.51
C GLY A 210 -2.16 13.28 -19.93
N LEU A 211 -2.83 12.34 -20.57
CA LEU A 211 -4.08 11.76 -20.07
C LEU A 211 -3.86 10.99 -18.76
N LEU A 212 -2.77 10.22 -18.66
CA LEU A 212 -2.40 9.50 -17.45
C LEU A 212 -2.23 10.45 -16.26
N ILE A 213 -1.46 11.52 -16.44
CA ILE A 213 -1.23 12.55 -15.40
C ILE A 213 -2.55 13.19 -14.98
N LEU A 214 -3.40 13.52 -15.96
CA LEU A 214 -4.66 14.21 -15.71
C LEU A 214 -5.62 13.37 -14.86
N TRP A 215 -5.91 12.13 -15.28
CA TRP A 215 -6.92 11.35 -14.59
C TRP A 215 -6.42 10.77 -13.25
N ILE A 216 -5.15 10.33 -13.16
CA ILE A 216 -4.58 9.86 -11.88
C ILE A 216 -4.46 11.02 -10.90
N GLY A 217 -3.95 12.17 -11.35
CA GLY A 217 -3.83 13.35 -10.50
C GLY A 217 -5.19 13.81 -9.97
N ALA A 218 -6.21 13.86 -10.84
CA ALA A 218 -7.57 14.22 -10.43
C ALA A 218 -8.17 13.18 -9.46
N LEU A 219 -8.00 11.88 -9.72
CA LEU A 219 -8.48 10.81 -8.84
C LEU A 219 -7.81 10.86 -7.46
N GLN A 220 -6.50 10.98 -7.42
CA GLN A 220 -5.78 11.01 -6.15
C GLN A 220 -6.14 12.25 -5.33
N LEU A 221 -6.22 13.43 -5.96
CA LEU A 221 -6.66 14.65 -5.28
C LEU A 221 -8.11 14.54 -4.79
N MET A 222 -8.99 13.90 -5.56
CA MET A 222 -10.37 13.64 -5.14
C MET A 222 -10.41 12.73 -3.89
N LEU A 223 -9.61 11.67 -3.87
CA LEU A 223 -9.58 10.73 -2.73
C LEU A 223 -9.00 11.37 -1.47
N ASP A 224 -7.94 12.18 -1.62
CA ASP A 224 -7.25 12.80 -0.48
C ASP A 224 -8.04 13.99 0.12
N LEU A 225 -8.68 14.80 -0.74
CA LEU A 225 -9.44 15.98 -0.30
C LEU A 225 -10.94 15.70 -0.09
N GLY A 226 -11.42 14.54 -0.51
CA GLY A 226 -12.84 14.20 -0.54
C GLY A 226 -13.48 14.31 0.83
N HIS A 227 -12.87 13.67 1.83
CA HIS A 227 -13.37 13.69 3.20
C HIS A 227 -13.36 15.11 3.83
N GLU A 228 -12.30 15.88 3.63
CA GLU A 228 -12.18 17.24 4.17
C GLU A 228 -13.16 18.23 3.53
N ARG A 229 -13.58 17.97 2.29
CA ARG A 229 -14.46 18.84 1.51
C ARG A 229 -15.90 18.34 1.37
N ASP A 230 -16.30 17.42 2.23
CA ASP A 230 -17.65 16.87 2.24
C ASP A 230 -18.08 16.25 0.90
N TRP A 231 -17.13 15.56 0.24
CA TRP A 231 -17.32 14.79 -0.98
C TRP A 231 -18.09 15.54 -2.07
N PHE A 232 -19.17 14.92 -2.59
CA PHE A 232 -19.97 15.44 -3.71
C PHE A 232 -20.84 16.66 -3.35
N ASN A 233 -20.80 17.14 -2.11
CA ASN A 233 -21.36 18.44 -1.75
C ASN A 233 -20.45 19.61 -2.18
N SER A 234 -19.18 19.33 -2.49
CA SER A 234 -18.21 20.31 -2.97
C SER A 234 -18.08 20.29 -4.48
N THR A 235 -18.28 21.44 -5.13
CA THR A 235 -18.10 21.60 -6.58
C THR A 235 -16.68 21.21 -7.03
N SER A 236 -15.66 21.49 -6.23
CA SER A 236 -14.28 21.13 -6.57
C SER A 236 -14.09 19.60 -6.63
N ILE A 237 -14.70 18.84 -5.73
CA ILE A 237 -14.62 17.38 -5.73
C ILE A 237 -15.43 16.80 -6.90
N ILE A 238 -16.59 17.37 -7.24
CA ILE A 238 -17.36 16.97 -8.43
C ILE A 238 -16.53 17.17 -9.71
N VAL A 239 -15.85 18.31 -9.84
CA VAL A 239 -14.99 18.59 -11.00
C VAL A 239 -13.83 17.59 -11.07
N LEU A 240 -13.18 17.29 -9.95
CA LEU A 240 -12.11 16.29 -9.88
C LEU A 240 -12.63 14.89 -10.25
N ALA A 241 -13.81 14.49 -9.75
CA ALA A 241 -14.43 13.20 -10.05
C ALA A 241 -14.76 13.07 -11.54
N LEU A 242 -15.36 14.09 -12.13
CA LEU A 242 -15.67 14.12 -13.57
C LEU A 242 -14.40 14.10 -14.42
N THR A 243 -13.37 14.89 -14.03
CA THR A 243 -12.08 14.90 -14.72
C THR A 243 -11.40 13.53 -14.63
N ALA A 244 -11.42 12.87 -13.48
CA ALA A 244 -10.88 11.54 -13.30
C ALA A 244 -11.63 10.49 -14.14
N ALA A 245 -12.97 10.51 -14.10
CA ALA A 245 -13.80 9.54 -14.82
C ALA A 245 -13.69 9.69 -16.34
N ILE A 246 -13.85 10.91 -16.86
CA ILE A 246 -13.75 11.19 -18.30
C ILE A 246 -12.31 10.96 -18.76
N GLY A 247 -11.33 11.46 -18.01
CA GLY A 247 -9.92 11.27 -18.31
C GLY A 247 -9.52 9.78 -18.35
N PHE A 248 -10.01 8.97 -17.43
CA PHE A 248 -9.79 7.51 -17.44
C PHE A 248 -10.38 6.84 -18.68
N VAL A 249 -11.63 7.16 -19.05
CA VAL A 249 -12.28 6.58 -20.23
C VAL A 249 -11.52 6.96 -21.51
N VAL A 250 -11.16 8.25 -21.67
CA VAL A 250 -10.39 8.72 -22.81
C VAL A 250 -9.01 8.11 -22.86
N PHE A 251 -8.33 8.01 -21.70
CA PHE A 251 -7.05 7.33 -21.56
C PHE A 251 -7.13 5.87 -22.00
N LEU A 252 -8.14 5.14 -21.52
CA LEU A 252 -8.31 3.72 -21.86
C LEU A 252 -8.56 3.52 -23.37
N ILE A 253 -9.40 4.35 -23.98
CA ILE A 253 -9.62 4.32 -25.44
C ILE A 253 -8.32 4.60 -26.18
N TRP A 254 -7.55 5.60 -25.74
CA TRP A 254 -6.26 5.95 -26.34
C TRP A 254 -5.27 4.80 -26.29
N GLU A 255 -5.02 4.23 -25.08
CA GLU A 255 -4.07 3.13 -24.87
C GLU A 255 -4.43 1.84 -25.62
N LEU A 256 -5.74 1.60 -25.86
CA LEU A 256 -6.20 0.45 -26.64
C LEU A 256 -6.04 0.65 -28.15
N THR A 257 -6.07 1.90 -28.64
CA THR A 257 -6.05 2.25 -30.06
C THR A 257 -4.68 2.65 -30.57
N ASP A 258 -3.83 3.19 -29.71
CA ASP A 258 -2.47 3.59 -30.09
C ASP A 258 -1.57 2.39 -30.38
N LYS A 259 -0.64 2.59 -31.33
CA LYS A 259 0.33 1.55 -31.75
C LYS A 259 1.50 1.40 -30.76
N HIS A 260 1.77 2.45 -29.99
CA HIS A 260 2.91 2.52 -29.07
C HIS A 260 2.46 3.09 -27.72
N PRO A 261 1.52 2.41 -27.02
CA PRO A 261 0.95 2.92 -25.79
C PRO A 261 2.00 3.08 -24.69
N VAL A 262 1.82 4.06 -23.80
CA VAL A 262 2.69 4.27 -22.63
C VAL A 262 2.46 3.18 -21.59
N VAL A 263 1.20 2.76 -21.45
CA VAL A 263 0.80 1.73 -20.51
C VAL A 263 0.24 0.53 -21.29
N ASP A 264 0.92 -0.60 -21.24
CA ASP A 264 0.48 -1.82 -21.96
C ASP A 264 -0.71 -2.49 -21.27
N VAL A 265 -1.91 -1.95 -21.48
CA VAL A 265 -3.17 -2.52 -20.97
C VAL A 265 -3.52 -3.87 -21.61
N LYS A 266 -2.86 -4.26 -22.72
CA LYS A 266 -3.08 -5.54 -23.39
C LYS A 266 -2.63 -6.73 -22.53
N VAL A 267 -1.86 -6.50 -21.48
CA VAL A 267 -1.48 -7.52 -20.49
C VAL A 267 -2.73 -8.16 -19.85
N PHE A 268 -3.84 -7.42 -19.73
CA PHE A 268 -5.12 -7.95 -19.22
C PHE A 268 -5.76 -9.02 -20.09
N ARG A 269 -5.29 -9.25 -21.34
CA ARG A 269 -5.71 -10.39 -22.16
C ARG A 269 -5.39 -11.74 -21.49
N HIS A 270 -4.39 -11.78 -20.63
CA HIS A 270 -4.03 -12.98 -19.88
C HIS A 270 -4.99 -13.11 -18.67
N ARG A 271 -5.96 -14.05 -18.77
CA ARG A 271 -6.98 -14.26 -17.72
C ARG A 271 -6.38 -14.50 -16.34
N GLY A 272 -5.23 -15.19 -16.26
CA GLY A 272 -4.52 -15.41 -15.00
C GLY A 272 -4.06 -14.11 -14.37
N PHE A 273 -3.52 -13.18 -15.16
CA PHE A 273 -3.14 -11.84 -14.72
C PHE A 273 -4.35 -11.03 -14.26
N ALA A 274 -5.37 -10.89 -15.11
CA ALA A 274 -6.53 -10.06 -14.86
C ALA A 274 -7.26 -10.44 -13.56
N ILE A 275 -7.53 -11.73 -13.36
CA ILE A 275 -8.26 -12.23 -12.18
C ILE A 275 -7.40 -12.12 -10.91
N SER A 276 -6.10 -12.46 -11.01
CA SER A 276 -5.20 -12.36 -9.85
C SER A 276 -5.01 -10.91 -9.40
N VAL A 277 -4.87 -9.97 -10.34
CA VAL A 277 -4.74 -8.54 -10.04
C VAL A 277 -6.04 -7.98 -9.45
N LEU A 278 -7.20 -8.42 -9.95
CA LEU A 278 -8.49 -8.03 -9.36
C LEU A 278 -8.61 -8.51 -7.90
N ALA A 279 -8.33 -9.80 -7.65
CA ALA A 279 -8.38 -10.35 -6.29
C ALA A 279 -7.34 -9.68 -5.37
N LEU A 280 -6.13 -9.41 -5.90
CA LEU A 280 -5.07 -8.69 -5.18
C LEU A 280 -5.50 -7.27 -4.82
N SER A 281 -6.10 -6.54 -5.76
CA SER A 281 -6.55 -5.16 -5.55
C SER A 281 -7.67 -5.09 -4.53
N LEU A 282 -8.68 -5.96 -4.62
CA LEU A 282 -9.77 -6.04 -3.64
C LEU A 282 -9.23 -6.34 -2.24
N GLY A 283 -8.39 -7.38 -2.13
CA GLY A 283 -7.76 -7.75 -0.85
C GLY A 283 -6.87 -6.64 -0.29
N PHE A 284 -6.09 -5.96 -1.14
CA PHE A 284 -5.21 -4.89 -0.70
C PHE A 284 -5.98 -3.63 -0.28
N GLY A 285 -7.08 -3.29 -0.96
CA GLY A 285 -7.95 -2.18 -0.58
C GLY A 285 -8.54 -2.39 0.82
N ALA A 286 -9.12 -3.56 1.09
CA ALA A 286 -9.65 -3.91 2.41
C ALA A 286 -8.54 -3.97 3.50
N PHE A 287 -7.36 -4.49 3.14
CA PHE A 287 -6.21 -4.56 4.04
C PHE A 287 -5.72 -3.17 4.42
N PHE A 288 -5.50 -2.29 3.44
CA PHE A 288 -4.95 -0.95 3.66
C PHE A 288 -5.94 -0.04 4.38
N GLY A 289 -7.25 -0.15 4.06
CA GLY A 289 -8.30 0.54 4.79
C GLY A 289 -8.33 0.15 6.27
N SER A 290 -8.14 -1.14 6.58
CA SER A 290 -8.03 -1.61 7.97
C SER A 290 -6.77 -1.09 8.67
N ILE A 291 -5.63 -1.05 7.98
CA ILE A 291 -4.36 -0.52 8.53
C ILE A 291 -4.47 0.96 8.88
N VAL A 292 -5.19 1.75 8.08
CA VAL A 292 -5.38 3.18 8.33
C VAL A 292 -6.35 3.41 9.49
N LEU A 293 -7.43 2.63 9.55
CA LEU A 293 -8.49 2.80 10.54
C LEU A 293 -8.06 2.45 11.97
N ILE A 294 -7.33 1.34 12.14
CA ILE A 294 -6.98 0.80 13.46
C ILE A 294 -6.20 1.79 14.33
N PRO A 295 -5.07 2.39 13.88
CA PRO A 295 -4.33 3.33 14.70
C PRO A 295 -5.13 4.60 15.02
N GLN A 296 -5.98 5.06 14.10
CA GLN A 296 -6.83 6.23 14.33
C GLN A 296 -7.87 5.94 15.40
N TRP A 297 -8.57 4.81 15.31
CA TRP A 297 -9.53 4.39 16.32
C TRP A 297 -8.90 4.22 17.70
N LEU A 298 -7.71 3.61 17.79
CA LEU A 298 -6.97 3.43 19.05
C LEU A 298 -6.61 4.77 19.70
N GLN A 299 -6.12 5.72 18.92
CA GLN A 299 -5.67 7.00 19.43
C GLN A 299 -6.85 7.92 19.81
N MET A 300 -7.87 7.99 18.95
CA MET A 300 -9.02 8.89 19.17
C MET A 300 -9.99 8.35 20.22
N ASN A 301 -10.16 7.02 20.30
CA ASN A 301 -11.22 6.41 21.10
C ASN A 301 -10.73 5.73 22.39
N LEU A 302 -9.59 5.03 22.34
CA LEU A 302 -9.03 4.32 23.50
C LEU A 302 -7.88 5.08 24.18
N SER A 303 -7.61 6.32 23.75
CA SER A 303 -6.54 7.17 24.33
C SER A 303 -5.15 6.54 24.28
N TYR A 304 -4.90 5.65 23.31
CA TYR A 304 -3.57 5.12 23.06
C TYR A 304 -2.65 6.22 22.52
N THR A 305 -1.40 6.23 22.93
CA THR A 305 -0.39 7.06 22.28
C THR A 305 -0.07 6.50 20.90
N ALA A 306 0.47 7.32 19.99
CA ALA A 306 0.92 6.86 18.68
C ALA A 306 1.92 5.68 18.77
N THR A 307 2.79 5.70 19.77
CA THR A 307 3.75 4.63 20.08
C THR A 307 3.05 3.31 20.43
N TRP A 308 2.05 3.33 21.31
CA TRP A 308 1.31 2.12 21.69
C TRP A 308 0.45 1.57 20.54
N ALA A 309 -0.17 2.44 19.74
CA ALA A 309 -0.87 2.06 18.52
C ALA A 309 0.10 1.43 17.50
N GLY A 310 1.32 1.97 17.41
CA GLY A 310 2.41 1.40 16.61
C GLY A 310 2.84 0.01 17.10
N TYR A 311 3.02 -0.18 18.39
CA TYR A 311 3.35 -1.51 18.95
C TYR A 311 2.25 -2.54 18.67
N LEU A 312 0.99 -2.16 18.80
CA LEU A 312 -0.12 -3.05 18.50
C LEU A 312 -0.08 -3.48 17.01
N THR A 313 0.04 -2.54 16.10
CA THR A 313 0.11 -2.84 14.66
C THR A 313 1.37 -3.61 14.28
N ALA A 314 2.48 -3.38 14.97
CA ALA A 314 3.74 -4.10 14.76
C ALA A 314 3.65 -5.61 15.04
N THR A 315 2.72 -6.04 15.90
CA THR A 315 2.51 -7.48 16.18
C THR A 315 2.17 -8.30 14.92
N MET A 316 1.58 -7.68 13.90
CA MET A 316 1.34 -8.29 12.58
C MET A 316 2.64 -8.71 11.90
N GLY A 317 3.73 -7.96 12.13
CA GLY A 317 5.04 -8.23 11.51
C GLY A 317 5.60 -9.61 11.88
N PHE A 318 5.40 -10.03 13.12
CA PHE A 318 5.86 -11.33 13.60
C PHE A 318 5.25 -12.48 12.78
N GLY A 319 3.93 -12.44 12.57
CA GLY A 319 3.24 -13.46 11.76
C GLY A 319 3.71 -13.45 10.30
N SER A 320 3.86 -12.26 9.70
CA SER A 320 4.29 -12.13 8.30
C SER A 320 5.73 -12.60 8.08
N LEU A 321 6.64 -12.25 8.98
CA LEU A 321 8.04 -12.68 8.89
C LEU A 321 8.19 -14.20 9.00
N THR A 322 7.46 -14.83 9.90
CA THR A 322 7.52 -16.29 10.12
C THR A 322 6.84 -17.08 9.00
N MET A 323 5.70 -16.59 8.47
CA MET A 323 4.93 -17.31 7.46
C MET A 323 5.41 -17.09 6.02
N SER A 324 6.04 -15.96 5.69
CA SER A 324 6.47 -15.69 4.31
C SER A 324 7.35 -16.79 3.70
N PRO A 325 8.41 -17.29 4.35
CA PRO A 325 9.22 -18.37 3.79
C PRO A 325 8.45 -19.71 3.71
N ILE A 326 7.54 -19.96 4.64
CA ILE A 326 6.71 -21.17 4.66
C ILE A 326 5.76 -21.16 3.48
N VAL A 327 5.03 -20.06 3.28
CA VAL A 327 4.07 -19.90 2.19
C VAL A 327 4.77 -19.90 0.83
N ALA A 328 5.94 -19.27 0.71
CA ALA A 328 6.76 -19.33 -0.49
C ALA A 328 7.08 -20.78 -0.89
N LYS A 329 7.48 -21.62 0.07
CA LYS A 329 7.72 -23.05 -0.14
C LYS A 329 6.43 -23.84 -0.42
N LEU A 330 5.33 -23.47 0.23
CA LEU A 330 4.02 -24.12 0.02
C LEU A 330 3.49 -23.84 -1.39
N SER A 331 3.69 -22.62 -1.90
CA SER A 331 3.26 -22.19 -3.25
C SER A 331 3.95 -22.94 -4.39
N THR A 332 5.09 -23.61 -4.13
CA THR A 332 5.74 -24.48 -5.12
C THR A 332 5.15 -25.89 -5.14
N LYS A 333 4.48 -26.33 -4.07
CA LYS A 333 3.98 -27.70 -3.92
C LYS A 333 2.47 -27.82 -4.10
N HIS A 334 1.72 -26.78 -3.78
CA HIS A 334 0.26 -26.78 -3.77
C HIS A 334 -0.30 -25.81 -4.82
N ASP A 335 -1.58 -25.94 -5.14
CA ASP A 335 -2.27 -25.00 -6.04
C ASP A 335 -2.25 -23.58 -5.43
N PRO A 336 -1.57 -22.62 -6.06
CA PRO A 336 -1.46 -21.27 -5.53
C PRO A 336 -2.81 -20.54 -5.41
N ARG A 337 -3.84 -20.97 -6.19
CA ARG A 337 -5.21 -20.42 -6.07
C ARG A 337 -5.85 -20.82 -4.73
N ALA A 338 -5.67 -22.07 -4.30
CA ALA A 338 -6.17 -22.55 -3.02
C ALA A 338 -5.50 -21.83 -1.85
N LEU A 339 -4.18 -21.62 -1.94
CA LEU A 339 -3.43 -20.87 -0.93
C LEU A 339 -3.90 -19.41 -0.84
N ALA A 340 -4.09 -18.75 -1.99
CA ALA A 340 -4.58 -17.37 -2.05
C ALA A 340 -6.00 -17.24 -1.48
N SER A 341 -6.90 -18.16 -1.86
CA SER A 341 -8.26 -18.20 -1.36
C SER A 341 -8.28 -18.42 0.16
N PHE A 342 -7.48 -19.36 0.66
CA PHE A 342 -7.33 -19.58 2.10
C PHE A 342 -6.86 -18.32 2.83
N GLY A 343 -5.83 -17.65 2.31
CA GLY A 343 -5.30 -16.41 2.89
C GLY A 343 -6.35 -15.30 2.96
N LEU A 344 -7.10 -15.09 1.86
CA LEU A 344 -8.15 -14.09 1.79
C LEU A 344 -9.34 -14.40 2.73
N ILE A 345 -9.78 -15.65 2.79
CA ILE A 345 -10.84 -16.07 3.71
C ILE A 345 -10.38 -15.94 5.17
N LEU A 346 -9.13 -16.30 5.47
CA LEU A 346 -8.56 -16.12 6.81
C LEU A 346 -8.47 -14.64 7.18
N LEU A 347 -8.06 -13.76 6.25
CA LEU A 347 -8.09 -12.30 6.44
C LEU A 347 -9.52 -11.80 6.72
N GLY A 348 -10.50 -12.33 5.99
CA GLY A 348 -11.91 -12.03 6.23
C GLY A 348 -12.35 -12.45 7.63
N ALA A 349 -12.02 -13.66 8.07
CA ALA A 349 -12.34 -14.15 9.41
C ALA A 349 -11.68 -13.32 10.52
N VAL A 350 -10.40 -12.98 10.36
CA VAL A 350 -9.66 -12.12 11.31
C VAL A 350 -10.24 -10.70 11.34
N THR A 351 -10.62 -10.16 10.19
CA THR A 351 -11.26 -8.83 10.13
C THR A 351 -12.65 -8.86 10.76
N LEU A 352 -13.39 -9.95 10.60
CA LEU A 352 -14.67 -10.16 11.27
C LEU A 352 -14.51 -10.23 12.82
N MET A 353 -13.41 -10.79 13.34
CA MET A 353 -13.15 -10.75 14.80
C MET A 353 -13.09 -9.32 15.33
N ARG A 354 -12.56 -8.37 14.53
CA ARG A 354 -12.50 -6.96 14.91
C ARG A 354 -13.85 -6.27 14.91
N ALA A 355 -14.82 -6.77 14.15
CA ALA A 355 -16.19 -6.25 14.16
C ALA A 355 -16.91 -6.47 15.50
N PHE A 356 -16.29 -7.16 16.45
CA PHE A 356 -16.77 -7.37 17.82
C PHE A 356 -15.91 -6.66 18.86
N TRP A 357 -15.03 -5.75 18.47
CA TRP A 357 -14.25 -4.97 19.42
C TRP A 357 -15.16 -4.01 20.19
N THR A 358 -14.82 -3.82 21.46
CA THR A 358 -15.51 -2.93 22.40
C THR A 358 -14.55 -1.87 22.91
N THR A 359 -15.08 -0.84 23.52
CA THR A 359 -14.31 0.24 24.15
C THR A 359 -13.50 -0.22 25.36
N ASP A 360 -13.85 -1.38 25.94
CA ASP A 360 -13.17 -1.97 27.10
C ASP A 360 -12.16 -3.08 26.73
N ALA A 361 -11.89 -3.25 25.41
CA ALA A 361 -10.98 -4.28 24.96
C ALA A 361 -9.54 -4.03 25.47
N ASP A 362 -8.95 -5.04 26.09
CA ASP A 362 -7.57 -5.00 26.55
C ASP A 362 -6.56 -5.12 25.37
N PHE A 363 -5.30 -4.83 25.65
CA PHE A 363 -4.24 -4.86 24.62
C PHE A 363 -4.14 -6.24 23.94
N MET A 364 -4.31 -7.35 24.68
CA MET A 364 -4.21 -8.68 24.09
C MET A 364 -5.41 -9.02 23.21
N ALA A 365 -6.61 -8.62 23.59
CA ALA A 365 -7.81 -8.77 22.75
C ALA A 365 -7.67 -8.02 21.40
N LEU A 366 -6.98 -6.88 21.42
CA LEU A 366 -6.69 -6.10 20.22
C LEU A 366 -5.51 -6.68 19.42
N ALA A 367 -4.48 -7.25 20.09
CA ALA A 367 -3.26 -7.75 19.47
C ALA A 367 -3.47 -9.10 18.74
N TRP A 368 -4.31 -9.99 19.26
CA TRP A 368 -4.54 -11.32 18.66
C TRP A 368 -4.98 -11.24 17.19
N PRO A 369 -5.99 -10.44 16.80
CA PRO A 369 -6.35 -10.30 15.40
C PRO A 369 -5.22 -9.74 14.54
N GLN A 370 -4.34 -8.88 15.07
CA GLN A 370 -3.18 -8.37 14.34
C GLN A 370 -2.16 -9.46 14.06
N ILE A 371 -1.84 -10.29 15.07
CA ILE A 371 -0.94 -11.44 14.92
C ILE A 371 -1.47 -12.42 13.87
N LEU A 372 -2.76 -12.77 13.97
CA LEU A 372 -3.42 -13.67 13.01
C LEU A 372 -3.44 -13.08 11.60
N GLN A 373 -3.67 -11.76 11.46
CA GLN A 373 -3.57 -11.08 10.18
C GLN A 373 -2.16 -11.22 9.59
N GLY A 374 -1.12 -11.07 10.43
CA GLY A 374 0.25 -11.28 10.00
C GLY A 374 0.48 -12.67 9.41
N PHE A 375 -0.08 -13.72 10.01
CA PHE A 375 0.00 -15.07 9.44
C PHE A 375 -0.76 -15.18 8.11
N ALA A 376 -1.87 -14.49 7.94
CA ALA A 376 -2.73 -14.61 6.76
C ALA A 376 -2.18 -13.85 5.52
N VAL A 377 -1.54 -12.69 5.72
CA VAL A 377 -1.07 -11.80 4.63
C VAL A 377 -0.16 -12.52 3.61
N PRO A 378 0.86 -13.30 3.99
CA PRO A 378 1.69 -14.00 3.01
C PRO A 378 0.91 -14.99 2.13
N PHE A 379 -0.15 -15.62 2.66
CA PHE A 379 -0.97 -16.60 1.94
C PHE A 379 -1.76 -15.97 0.78
N PHE A 380 -2.14 -14.71 0.88
CA PHE A 380 -2.80 -14.06 -0.26
C PHE A 380 -1.79 -13.38 -1.18
N PHE A 381 -0.79 -12.71 -0.63
CA PHE A 381 0.10 -11.81 -1.37
C PHE A 381 1.06 -12.59 -2.30
N ILE A 382 1.74 -13.60 -1.76
CA ILE A 382 2.76 -14.36 -2.48
C ILE A 382 2.15 -15.17 -3.65
N PRO A 383 1.09 -15.99 -3.44
CA PRO A 383 0.51 -16.75 -4.51
C PRO A 383 -0.13 -15.88 -5.61
N LEU A 384 -0.84 -14.80 -5.25
CA LEU A 384 -1.47 -13.92 -6.23
C LEU A 384 -0.45 -13.20 -7.10
N SER A 385 0.63 -12.68 -6.51
CA SER A 385 1.72 -12.05 -7.26
C SER A 385 2.40 -13.06 -8.20
N ASN A 386 2.61 -14.31 -7.74
CA ASN A 386 3.16 -15.37 -8.57
C ASN A 386 2.25 -15.75 -9.74
N ILE A 387 0.93 -15.89 -9.51
CA ILE A 387 -0.02 -16.20 -10.59
C ILE A 387 -0.06 -15.04 -11.59
N ALA A 388 -0.13 -13.80 -11.11
CA ALA A 388 -0.20 -12.62 -11.96
C ALA A 388 1.03 -12.55 -12.88
N LEU A 389 2.23 -12.49 -12.31
CA LEU A 389 3.47 -12.34 -13.07
C LEU A 389 3.87 -13.60 -13.84
N GLY A 390 3.48 -14.78 -13.36
CA GLY A 390 3.70 -16.07 -14.07
C GLY A 390 2.74 -16.33 -15.23
N SER A 391 1.64 -15.55 -15.34
CA SER A 391 0.65 -15.70 -16.41
C SER A 391 0.96 -14.88 -17.65
N VAL A 392 1.96 -14.01 -17.61
CA VAL A 392 2.35 -13.11 -18.71
C VAL A 392 3.63 -13.57 -19.39
N LEU A 393 3.88 -13.03 -20.57
CA LEU A 393 5.11 -13.30 -21.29
C LEU A 393 6.29 -12.59 -20.59
N GLN A 394 7.48 -13.16 -20.73
CA GLN A 394 8.68 -12.65 -20.07
C GLN A 394 9.01 -11.20 -20.43
N GLN A 395 8.72 -10.78 -21.67
CA GLN A 395 8.88 -9.41 -22.15
C GLN A 395 7.87 -8.44 -21.52
N GLU A 396 6.72 -8.96 -21.07
CA GLU A 396 5.63 -8.19 -20.47
C GLU A 396 5.74 -8.06 -18.94
N ILE A 397 6.68 -8.75 -18.28
CA ILE A 397 6.76 -8.80 -16.82
C ILE A 397 6.89 -7.38 -16.20
N ALA A 398 7.68 -6.49 -16.80
CA ALA A 398 7.85 -5.13 -16.28
C ALA A 398 6.55 -4.31 -16.37
N SER A 399 5.82 -4.41 -17.50
CA SER A 399 4.52 -3.77 -17.68
C SER A 399 3.47 -4.38 -16.75
N ALA A 400 3.45 -5.70 -16.63
CA ALA A 400 2.56 -6.42 -15.72
C ALA A 400 2.81 -6.05 -14.24
N ALA A 401 4.07 -6.00 -13.81
CA ALA A 401 4.44 -5.58 -12.47
C ALA A 401 4.06 -4.13 -12.21
N GLY A 402 4.26 -3.22 -13.19
CA GLY A 402 3.83 -1.85 -13.12
C GLY A 402 2.33 -1.72 -12.92
N LEU A 403 1.52 -2.34 -13.79
CA LEU A 403 0.07 -2.33 -13.72
C LEU A 403 -0.47 -2.98 -12.42
N MET A 404 0.09 -4.12 -12.02
CA MET A 404 -0.30 -4.79 -10.79
C MET A 404 -0.05 -3.91 -9.56
N ASN A 405 1.13 -3.29 -9.46
CA ASN A 405 1.45 -2.40 -8.35
C ASN A 405 0.62 -1.13 -8.38
N PHE A 406 0.39 -0.55 -9.55
CA PHE A 406 -0.48 0.62 -9.75
C PHE A 406 -1.90 0.34 -9.23
N LEU A 407 -2.55 -0.72 -9.72
CA LEU A 407 -3.92 -1.07 -9.32
C LEU A 407 -4.01 -1.42 -7.83
N ARG A 408 -3.00 -2.10 -7.30
CA ARG A 408 -2.89 -2.37 -5.88
C ARG A 408 -2.82 -1.08 -5.05
N THR A 409 -1.96 -0.15 -5.43
CA THR A 409 -1.79 1.14 -4.73
C THR A 409 -3.07 1.97 -4.81
N MET A 410 -3.69 2.04 -5.99
CA MET A 410 -4.98 2.73 -6.17
C MET A 410 -6.08 2.09 -5.32
N ALA A 411 -6.16 0.76 -5.29
CA ALA A 411 -7.12 0.06 -4.44
C ALA A 411 -6.87 0.34 -2.96
N GLY A 412 -5.61 0.44 -2.53
CA GLY A 412 -5.23 0.85 -1.18
C GLY A 412 -5.72 2.26 -0.83
N ALA A 413 -5.50 3.23 -1.72
CA ALA A 413 -5.96 4.60 -1.54
C ALA A 413 -7.50 4.69 -1.48
N ILE A 414 -8.19 4.00 -2.40
CA ILE A 414 -9.67 3.91 -2.42
C ILE A 414 -10.17 3.25 -1.12
N GLY A 415 -9.55 2.14 -0.71
CA GLY A 415 -9.91 1.42 0.51
C GLY A 415 -9.74 2.28 1.77
N ALA A 416 -8.65 3.03 1.88
CA ALA A 416 -8.41 3.96 2.98
C ALA A 416 -9.46 5.10 2.99
N SER A 417 -9.74 5.68 1.84
CA SER A 417 -10.73 6.75 1.69
C SER A 417 -12.15 6.27 2.06
N ILE A 418 -12.55 5.08 1.58
CA ILE A 418 -13.83 4.44 1.95
C ILE A 418 -13.87 4.17 3.46
N ALA A 419 -12.78 3.63 4.04
CA ALA A 419 -12.72 3.33 5.46
C ALA A 419 -13.01 4.56 6.33
N VAL A 420 -12.32 5.67 6.06
CA VAL A 420 -12.47 6.92 6.84
C VAL A 420 -13.84 7.54 6.64
N THR A 421 -14.35 7.57 5.40
CA THR A 421 -15.65 8.16 5.09
C THR A 421 -16.80 7.37 5.73
N VAL A 422 -16.84 6.05 5.53
CA VAL A 422 -17.88 5.19 6.11
C VAL A 422 -17.81 5.23 7.64
N TRP A 423 -16.61 5.27 8.19
CA TRP A 423 -16.41 5.39 9.64
C TRP A 423 -17.00 6.68 10.21
N ASP A 424 -16.69 7.83 9.61
CA ASP A 424 -17.21 9.12 10.07
C ASP A 424 -18.73 9.24 9.91
N ASP A 425 -19.27 8.87 8.75
CA ASP A 425 -20.70 8.95 8.46
C ASP A 425 -21.53 8.01 9.35
N HIS A 426 -21.11 6.76 9.52
CA HIS A 426 -21.77 5.83 10.42
C HIS A 426 -21.66 6.23 11.89
N ALA A 427 -20.55 6.85 12.31
CA ALA A 427 -20.41 7.36 13.68
C ALA A 427 -21.48 8.45 13.98
N LYS A 428 -21.75 9.35 13.03
CA LYS A 428 -22.80 10.38 13.15
C LYS A 428 -24.20 9.74 13.26
N VAL A 429 -24.49 8.73 12.43
CA VAL A 429 -25.75 8.00 12.46
C VAL A 429 -25.91 7.24 13.77
N ALA A 430 -24.91 6.44 14.16
CA ALA A 430 -24.94 5.67 15.40
C ALA A 430 -25.11 6.57 16.63
N ARG A 431 -24.42 7.71 16.66
CA ARG A 431 -24.57 8.73 17.71
C ARG A 431 -26.01 9.24 17.79
N SER A 432 -26.61 9.58 16.65
CA SER A 432 -28.01 10.08 16.58
C SER A 432 -29.00 9.03 17.10
N GLU A 433 -28.82 7.77 16.71
CA GLU A 433 -29.64 6.65 17.16
C GLU A 433 -29.50 6.39 18.67
N MET A 434 -28.26 6.41 19.19
CA MET A 434 -28.01 6.25 20.61
C MET A 434 -28.65 7.36 21.44
N VAL A 435 -28.49 8.61 21.02
CA VAL A 435 -29.07 9.77 21.73
C VAL A 435 -30.60 9.67 21.74
N SER A 436 -31.22 9.22 20.63
CA SER A 436 -32.69 9.08 20.55
C SER A 436 -33.25 7.95 21.44
N ASN A 437 -32.47 6.92 21.68
CA ASN A 437 -32.86 5.74 22.48
C ASN A 437 -32.40 5.81 23.95
N LEU A 438 -31.53 6.77 24.29
CA LEU A 438 -31.01 6.92 25.65
C LEU A 438 -32.10 7.49 26.58
N HIS A 439 -32.42 6.79 27.65
CA HIS A 439 -33.20 7.34 28.75
C HIS A 439 -32.38 8.36 29.54
N THR A 440 -32.08 9.48 28.91
CA THR A 440 -31.12 10.51 29.37
C THR A 440 -31.43 11.00 30.78
N ILE A 441 -32.73 11.10 31.12
CA ILE A 441 -33.17 11.60 32.44
C ILE A 441 -32.82 10.60 33.54
N GLU A 442 -32.95 9.30 33.30
CA GLU A 442 -32.67 8.26 34.30
C GLU A 442 -31.15 8.14 34.56
N VAL A 443 -30.35 8.13 33.52
CA VAL A 443 -28.87 8.11 33.61
C VAL A 443 -28.36 9.41 34.25
N GLN A 444 -28.93 10.55 33.88
CA GLN A 444 -28.60 11.85 34.46
C GLN A 444 -28.90 11.90 35.97
N ASN A 445 -30.09 11.41 36.38
CA ASN A 445 -30.47 11.36 37.78
C ASN A 445 -29.55 10.45 38.60
N THR A 446 -29.16 9.30 38.04
CA THR A 446 -28.23 8.37 38.68
C THR A 446 -26.85 9.00 38.91
N LEU A 447 -26.32 9.73 37.92
CA LEU A 447 -25.04 10.42 38.05
C LEU A 447 -25.10 11.58 39.03
N LEU A 448 -26.20 12.35 39.01
CA LEU A 448 -26.41 13.45 39.99
C LEU A 448 -26.49 12.91 41.43
N GLN A 449 -27.17 11.77 41.64
CA GLN A 449 -27.22 11.11 42.95
C GLN A 449 -25.84 10.61 43.45
N ASN A 450 -24.93 10.32 42.53
CA ASN A 450 -23.55 9.93 42.81
C ASN A 450 -22.60 11.12 42.95
N GLY A 451 -23.11 12.39 43.05
CA GLY A 451 -22.36 13.58 43.36
C GLY A 451 -21.75 14.33 42.19
N PHE A 452 -22.10 13.97 40.94
CA PHE A 452 -21.68 14.72 39.76
C PHE A 452 -22.52 15.98 39.57
N THR A 453 -21.95 17.06 39.02
CA THR A 453 -22.68 18.28 38.66
C THR A 453 -23.48 18.06 37.35
N ALA A 454 -24.52 18.88 37.11
CA ALA A 454 -25.32 18.73 35.89
C ALA A 454 -24.47 18.87 34.60
N ASP A 455 -23.55 19.83 34.57
CA ASP A 455 -22.67 20.04 33.42
C ASP A 455 -21.66 18.87 33.22
N SER A 456 -21.08 18.37 34.32
CA SER A 456 -20.19 17.20 34.24
C SER A 456 -20.93 15.93 33.79
N THR A 457 -22.16 15.75 34.21
CA THR A 457 -23.02 14.63 33.83
C THR A 457 -23.30 14.61 32.34
N LEU A 458 -23.69 15.74 31.76
CA LEU A 458 -23.92 15.85 30.30
C LEU A 458 -22.62 15.59 29.52
N GLY A 459 -21.50 16.11 29.99
CA GLY A 459 -20.18 15.85 29.38
C GLY A 459 -19.79 14.37 29.40
N ILE A 460 -20.02 13.67 30.52
CA ILE A 460 -19.75 12.23 30.65
C ILE A 460 -20.64 11.42 29.69
N ILE A 461 -21.95 11.70 29.66
CA ILE A 461 -22.90 11.01 28.78
C ILE A 461 -22.50 11.22 27.30
N SER A 462 -22.23 12.48 26.91
CA SER A 462 -21.80 12.77 25.53
C SER A 462 -20.53 12.01 25.16
N ASN A 463 -19.50 12.01 26.01
CA ASN A 463 -18.25 11.29 25.77
C ASN A 463 -18.44 9.75 25.64
N LEU A 464 -19.31 9.17 26.46
CA LEU A 464 -19.62 7.74 26.39
C LEU A 464 -20.35 7.40 25.08
N VAL A 465 -21.36 8.19 24.72
CA VAL A 465 -22.10 8.00 23.46
C VAL A 465 -21.16 8.18 22.26
N ASP A 466 -20.28 9.17 22.27
CA ASP A 466 -19.33 9.40 21.19
C ASP A 466 -18.35 8.24 21.05
N LYS A 467 -17.81 7.71 22.15
CA LYS A 467 -16.91 6.55 22.14
C LYS A 467 -17.58 5.30 21.60
N GLU A 468 -18.79 5.00 22.02
CA GLU A 468 -19.52 3.82 21.56
C GLU A 468 -19.95 3.98 20.08
N ALA A 469 -20.42 5.16 19.66
CA ALA A 469 -20.78 5.43 18.27
C ALA A 469 -19.58 5.27 17.32
N ILE A 470 -18.43 5.79 17.70
CA ILE A 470 -17.17 5.65 16.96
C ILE A 470 -16.75 4.17 16.87
N THR A 471 -16.90 3.39 17.95
CA THR A 471 -16.56 1.96 17.97
C THR A 471 -17.51 1.15 17.13
N MET A 472 -18.82 1.37 17.24
CA MET A 472 -19.83 0.71 16.39
C MET A 472 -19.58 0.98 14.92
N SER A 473 -19.21 2.19 14.58
CA SER A 473 -18.88 2.56 13.20
C SER A 473 -17.62 1.85 12.71
N ALA A 474 -16.57 1.76 13.52
CA ALA A 474 -15.36 0.99 13.19
C ALA A 474 -15.69 -0.49 12.95
N ASN A 475 -16.52 -1.09 13.81
CA ASN A 475 -16.99 -2.46 13.68
C ASN A 475 -17.75 -2.69 12.35
N HIS A 476 -18.57 -1.73 11.94
CA HIS A 476 -19.28 -1.77 10.66
C HIS A 476 -18.30 -1.78 9.46
N VAL A 477 -17.27 -0.93 9.49
CA VAL A 477 -16.24 -0.92 8.45
C VAL A 477 -15.48 -2.25 8.40
N PHE A 478 -15.15 -2.85 9.55
CA PHE A 478 -14.51 -4.16 9.60
C PHE A 478 -15.41 -5.26 9.02
N LEU A 479 -16.71 -5.21 9.27
CA LEU A 479 -17.67 -6.15 8.68
C LEU A 479 -17.68 -6.02 7.15
N LEU A 480 -17.74 -4.80 6.62
CA LEU A 480 -17.68 -4.53 5.18
C LEU A 480 -16.40 -5.09 4.56
N PHE A 481 -15.24 -4.84 5.16
CA PHE A 481 -13.97 -5.35 4.64
C PHE A 481 -13.84 -6.87 4.76
N ALA A 482 -14.42 -7.48 5.81
CA ALA A 482 -14.49 -8.93 5.91
C ALA A 482 -15.24 -9.55 4.72
N MET A 483 -16.36 -8.95 4.31
CA MET A 483 -17.10 -9.37 3.11
C MET A 483 -16.28 -9.20 1.82
N VAL A 484 -15.54 -8.09 1.69
CA VAL A 484 -14.66 -7.87 0.53
C VAL A 484 -13.55 -8.94 0.45
N PHE A 485 -12.94 -9.31 1.57
CA PHE A 485 -11.94 -10.37 1.60
C PHE A 485 -12.51 -11.72 1.19
N VAL A 486 -13.68 -12.10 1.69
CA VAL A 486 -14.35 -13.35 1.31
C VAL A 486 -14.69 -13.33 -0.17
N PHE A 487 -15.24 -12.23 -0.69
CA PHE A 487 -15.54 -12.07 -2.12
C PHE A 487 -14.27 -12.21 -2.97
N ALA A 488 -13.17 -11.55 -2.61
CA ALA A 488 -11.89 -11.70 -3.30
C ALA A 488 -11.37 -13.14 -3.27
N GLY A 489 -11.56 -13.85 -2.15
CA GLY A 489 -11.22 -15.26 -2.01
C GLY A 489 -12.02 -16.19 -2.92
N LEU A 490 -13.26 -15.82 -3.28
CA LEU A 490 -14.08 -16.54 -4.27
C LEU A 490 -13.68 -16.21 -5.71
N VAL A 491 -13.39 -14.92 -5.98
CA VAL A 491 -13.00 -14.45 -7.32
C VAL A 491 -11.77 -15.18 -7.87
N ILE A 492 -10.81 -15.55 -7.03
CA ILE A 492 -9.58 -16.22 -7.49
C ILE A 492 -9.85 -17.59 -8.18
N TRP A 493 -10.94 -18.25 -7.86
CA TRP A 493 -11.30 -19.52 -8.49
C TRP A 493 -11.70 -19.39 -9.96
N LEU A 494 -11.99 -18.18 -10.44
CA LEU A 494 -12.18 -17.89 -11.87
C LEU A 494 -10.85 -17.89 -12.65
N CYS A 495 -9.72 -17.88 -11.94
CA CYS A 495 -8.39 -17.94 -12.55
C CYS A 495 -8.13 -19.33 -13.14
N PRO A 496 -7.59 -19.45 -14.36
CA PRO A 496 -7.18 -20.72 -14.92
C PRO A 496 -6.11 -21.37 -14.03
N LYS A 497 -6.13 -22.72 -13.97
CA LYS A 497 -5.14 -23.46 -13.19
C LYS A 497 -3.74 -23.15 -13.72
N PRO A 498 -2.80 -22.64 -12.89
CA PRO A 498 -1.43 -22.44 -13.34
C PRO A 498 -0.83 -23.75 -13.83
N LYS A 499 -0.15 -23.73 -14.98
CA LYS A 499 0.60 -24.90 -15.44
C LYS A 499 1.69 -25.18 -14.41
N GLN A 500 1.58 -26.27 -13.69
CA GLN A 500 2.71 -26.78 -12.94
C GLN A 500 3.82 -27.09 -13.95
N VAL A 501 5.00 -26.53 -13.77
CA VAL A 501 6.19 -26.99 -14.47
C VAL A 501 6.44 -28.39 -13.92
N SER A 502 5.92 -29.39 -14.63
CA SER A 502 6.21 -30.79 -14.32
C SER A 502 7.73 -30.93 -14.39
N GLY A 503 8.32 -31.28 -13.25
CA GLY A 503 9.74 -31.61 -13.18
C GLY A 503 10.09 -32.60 -14.28
N MET A 504 11.18 -32.33 -14.98
CA MET A 504 11.80 -33.32 -15.83
C MET A 504 11.97 -34.61 -15.02
N PRO A 505 11.65 -35.76 -15.59
CA PRO A 505 11.95 -37.02 -14.91
C PRO A 505 13.47 -37.06 -14.70
N SER A 506 13.84 -37.29 -13.44
CA SER A 506 15.22 -37.60 -13.05
C SER A 506 15.66 -38.87 -13.81
N HIS A 507 16.52 -38.67 -14.80
CA HIS A 507 17.37 -39.71 -15.29
C HIS A 507 18.74 -39.62 -14.68
#